data_9f3edb25ac64a1f5db07492778631f78
#
_entry.id   9f3edb25ac64a1f5db07492778631f78
#
_cell.length_a   1.000
_cell.length_b   1.000
_cell.length_c   1.000
_cell.angle_alpha   90.00
_cell.angle_beta   90.00
_cell.angle_gamma   90.00
#
_symmetry.space_group_name_H-M   'P 1'
#
loop_
_entity.id
_entity.type
_entity.pdbx_description
1 polymer ?
#
loop_
_entity_poly.entity_id
_entity_poly.type
_entity_poly.pdbx_seq_one_letter_code
_entity_poly.pdbx_strand_id
1 'polypeptide(L)'
;AIGSLIAFYRILKNMNKDVVVIADKIPDRFNCLDDIGVITKDTDRSFDLGIILDCASLERVGEISNITDRAKHLVVIDHHISNTLYGSVNYIDDKATSCTQILYYLFKDWNVEIDKECAKALMTGVITDSGGFKNNNVNKFTYLMAADMADIGVDIYNLQRKVLTMTT
;
A
#
# COMPACT_ATOMS: atom_id res chain seq x y z
N ALA A 1 3.70 2.50 -2.77
CA ALA A 1 4.01 1.92 -1.43
C ALA A 1 3.28 2.62 -0.27
N ILE A 2 3.38 3.96 -0.09
CA ILE A 2 2.83 4.65 1.10
C ILE A 2 1.32 4.39 1.27
N GLY A 3 0.51 4.50 0.22
CA GLY A 3 -0.91 4.18 0.28
C GLY A 3 -1.18 2.74 0.74
N SER A 4 -0.39 1.79 0.26
CA SER A 4 -0.49 0.37 0.66
C SER A 4 -0.19 0.18 2.15
N LEU A 5 0.87 0.83 2.66
CA LEU A 5 1.27 0.76 4.06
C LEU A 5 0.16 1.29 4.98
N ILE A 6 -0.38 2.48 4.69
CA ILE A 6 -1.43 3.09 5.51
C ILE A 6 -2.73 2.28 5.46
N ALA A 7 -3.16 1.85 4.26
CA ALA A 7 -4.37 1.06 4.12
C ALA A 7 -4.28 -0.25 4.91
N PHE A 8 -3.17 -0.97 4.78
CA PHE A 8 -3.00 -2.24 5.48
C PHE A 8 -2.84 -2.06 6.99
N TYR A 9 -2.12 -1.03 7.43
CA TYR A 9 -2.05 -0.65 8.84
C TYR A 9 -3.44 -0.53 9.46
N ARG A 10 -4.34 0.25 8.82
CA ARG A 10 -5.71 0.46 9.33
C ARG A 10 -6.47 -0.84 9.48
N ILE A 11 -6.44 -1.71 8.47
CA ILE A 11 -7.11 -3.02 8.53
C ILE A 11 -6.54 -3.87 9.67
N LEU A 12 -5.22 -3.97 9.79
CA LEU A 12 -4.60 -4.75 10.85
C LEU A 12 -4.90 -4.19 12.26
N LYS A 13 -4.94 -2.87 12.41
CA LYS A 13 -5.35 -2.23 13.68
C LYS A 13 -6.81 -2.53 14.03
N ASN A 14 -7.71 -2.49 13.06
CA ASN A 14 -9.11 -2.87 13.26
C ASN A 14 -9.27 -4.36 13.63
N MET A 15 -8.33 -5.19 13.20
CA MET A 15 -8.22 -6.61 13.60
C MET A 15 -7.50 -6.79 14.95
N ASN A 16 -7.25 -5.72 15.71
CA ASN A 16 -6.53 -5.71 16.99
C ASN A 16 -5.11 -6.31 16.92
N LYS A 17 -4.42 -6.13 15.78
CA LYS A 17 -3.03 -6.54 15.65
C LYS A 17 -2.08 -5.46 16.18
N ASP A 18 -0.96 -5.89 16.75
CA ASP A 18 0.14 -5.01 17.12
C ASP A 18 1.01 -4.78 15.87
N VAL A 19 1.02 -3.55 15.35
CA VAL A 19 1.60 -3.23 14.04
C VAL A 19 2.60 -2.10 14.17
N VAL A 20 3.76 -2.27 13.55
CA VAL A 20 4.73 -1.21 13.29
C VAL A 20 4.82 -1.00 11.77
N VAL A 21 4.74 0.23 11.33
CA VAL A 21 4.86 0.61 9.92
C VAL A 21 6.19 1.28 9.69
N ILE A 22 6.96 0.79 8.71
CA ILE A 22 8.32 1.25 8.48
C ILE A 22 8.48 1.68 7.02
N ALA A 23 9.02 2.88 6.80
CA ALA A 23 9.48 3.33 5.49
C ALA A 23 10.63 4.34 5.66
N ASP A 24 11.61 4.28 4.76
CA ASP A 24 12.78 5.18 4.80
C ASP A 24 12.39 6.63 4.48
N LYS A 25 11.61 6.84 3.43
CA LYS A 25 11.22 8.17 2.95
C LYS A 25 9.72 8.28 2.69
N ILE A 26 9.16 9.37 3.16
CA ILE A 26 7.76 9.73 2.91
C ILE A 26 7.77 11.05 2.12
N PRO A 27 7.47 11.03 0.82
CA PRO A 27 7.31 12.28 0.05
C PRO A 27 6.16 13.13 0.57
N ASP A 28 6.33 14.45 0.58
CA ASP A 28 5.36 15.42 1.14
C ASP A 28 3.97 15.33 0.54
N ARG A 29 3.85 14.89 -0.72
CA ARG A 29 2.55 14.68 -1.37
C ARG A 29 1.62 13.70 -0.65
N PHE A 30 2.17 12.86 0.23
CA PHE A 30 1.39 11.90 1.03
C PHE A 30 0.94 12.45 2.38
N ASN A 31 1.34 13.68 2.76
CA ASN A 31 0.89 14.35 4.01
C ASN A 31 -0.62 14.59 4.05
N CYS A 32 -1.32 14.39 2.93
CA CYS A 32 -2.77 14.43 2.88
C CYS A 32 -3.44 13.15 3.41
N LEU A 33 -2.67 12.08 3.67
CA LEU A 33 -3.18 10.86 4.27
C LEU A 33 -3.19 10.99 5.79
N ASP A 34 -4.33 10.61 6.38
CA ASP A 34 -4.41 10.42 7.82
C ASP A 34 -3.50 9.26 8.22
N ASP A 35 -3.16 9.14 9.46
CA ASP A 35 -2.21 8.13 9.97
C ASP A 35 -0.80 8.14 9.34
N ILE A 36 -0.44 9.12 8.50
CA ILE A 36 0.92 9.21 7.94
C ILE A 36 1.99 9.25 9.04
N GLY A 37 1.66 9.82 10.18
CA GLY A 37 2.54 9.94 11.34
C GLY A 37 2.83 8.62 12.07
N VAL A 38 2.16 7.50 11.73
CA VAL A 38 2.47 6.18 12.32
C VAL A 38 3.70 5.54 11.70
N ILE A 39 4.16 6.05 10.55
CA ILE A 39 5.32 5.50 9.83
C ILE A 39 6.60 5.91 10.56
N THR A 40 7.42 4.93 10.91
CA THR A 40 8.74 5.13 11.50
C THR A 40 9.84 4.76 10.50
N LYS A 41 11.07 5.17 10.79
CA LYS A 41 12.22 4.80 9.95
C LYS A 41 12.89 3.52 10.40
N ASP A 42 12.78 3.17 11.67
CA ASP A 42 13.45 2.04 12.27
C ASP A 42 12.69 1.51 13.49
N THR A 43 13.05 0.29 13.90
CA THR A 43 12.57 -0.35 15.13
C THR A 43 13.59 -1.40 15.58
N ASP A 44 13.71 -1.61 16.87
CA ASP A 44 14.52 -2.69 17.49
C ASP A 44 13.68 -3.94 17.81
N ARG A 45 12.38 -3.89 17.52
CA ARG A 45 11.43 -4.98 17.80
C ARG A 45 11.64 -6.18 16.88
N SER A 46 11.28 -7.36 17.39
CA SER A 46 11.10 -8.59 16.60
C SER A 46 9.61 -8.85 16.36
N PHE A 47 9.29 -9.53 15.27
CA PHE A 47 7.93 -9.72 14.79
C PHE A 47 7.65 -11.19 14.46
N ASP A 48 6.40 -11.62 14.63
CA ASP A 48 5.96 -12.91 14.12
C ASP A 48 5.84 -12.89 12.60
N LEU A 49 5.45 -11.73 12.02
CA LEU A 49 5.22 -11.57 10.60
C LEU A 49 5.76 -10.21 10.12
N GLY A 50 6.61 -10.25 9.11
CA GLY A 50 6.97 -9.09 8.28
C GLY A 50 6.13 -9.11 7.00
N ILE A 51 5.58 -7.95 6.62
CA ILE A 51 4.82 -7.80 5.39
C ILE A 51 5.47 -6.69 4.57
N ILE A 52 5.98 -7.03 3.40
CA ILE A 52 6.54 -6.06 2.45
C ILE A 52 5.51 -5.80 1.36
N LEU A 53 5.23 -4.54 1.13
CA LEU A 53 4.26 -4.07 0.17
C LEU A 53 4.92 -3.25 -0.93
N ASP A 54 4.58 -3.56 -2.18
CA ASP A 54 4.96 -2.75 -3.34
C ASP A 54 6.49 -2.63 -3.54
N CYS A 55 7.19 -3.75 -3.42
CA CYS A 55 8.63 -3.79 -3.55
C CYS A 55 9.10 -5.04 -4.31
N ALA A 56 9.76 -4.83 -5.45
CA ALA A 56 10.11 -5.90 -6.38
C ALA A 56 11.28 -6.78 -5.93
N SER A 57 12.16 -6.27 -5.06
CA SER A 57 13.30 -7.04 -4.53
C SER A 57 13.73 -6.53 -3.16
N LEU A 58 14.41 -7.38 -2.40
CA LEU A 58 14.92 -7.02 -1.08
C LEU A 58 15.91 -5.85 -1.12
N GLU A 59 16.71 -5.73 -2.18
CA GLU A 59 17.64 -4.61 -2.36
C GLU A 59 16.93 -3.25 -2.44
N ARG A 60 15.70 -3.23 -2.98
CA ARG A 60 14.88 -2.01 -3.06
C ARG A 60 14.24 -1.62 -1.74
N VAL A 61 14.21 -2.52 -0.77
CA VAL A 61 13.79 -2.20 0.60
C VAL A 61 14.78 -1.19 1.24
N GLY A 62 16.02 -1.17 0.76
CA GLY A 62 17.02 -0.19 1.17
C GLY A 62 17.62 -0.48 2.55
N GLU A 63 17.93 0.58 3.31
CA GLU A 63 18.59 0.48 4.61
C GLU A 63 17.77 -0.24 5.68
N ILE A 64 16.45 -0.37 5.47
CA ILE A 64 15.57 -1.10 6.37
C ILE A 64 15.51 -2.61 6.08
N SER A 65 16.26 -3.12 5.11
CA SER A 65 16.27 -4.55 4.76
C SER A 65 16.69 -5.46 5.92
N ASN A 66 17.56 -4.99 6.82
CA ASN A 66 17.97 -5.71 8.01
C ASN A 66 16.82 -5.94 9.01
N ILE A 67 15.73 -5.18 8.91
CA ILE A 67 14.54 -5.35 9.76
C ILE A 67 13.79 -6.63 9.36
N THR A 68 13.89 -7.06 8.10
CA THR A 68 13.26 -8.30 7.64
C THR A 68 13.80 -9.53 8.37
N ASP A 69 15.06 -9.51 8.81
CA ASP A 69 15.68 -10.59 9.58
C ASP A 69 15.10 -10.75 10.99
N ARG A 70 14.35 -9.73 11.46
CA ARG A 70 13.67 -9.75 12.76
C ARG A 70 12.25 -10.32 12.70
N ALA A 71 11.77 -10.70 11.52
CA ALA A 71 10.48 -11.34 11.32
C ALA A 71 10.66 -12.86 11.16
N LYS A 72 9.84 -13.66 11.86
CA LYS A 72 9.85 -15.13 11.74
C LYS A 72 9.40 -15.58 10.36
N HIS A 73 8.45 -14.87 9.78
CA HIS A 73 7.92 -15.11 8.44
C HIS A 73 7.87 -13.81 7.66
N LEU A 74 8.12 -13.89 6.35
CA LEU A 74 8.09 -12.75 5.45
C LEU A 74 7.07 -12.96 4.34
N VAL A 75 6.07 -12.09 4.28
CA VAL A 75 5.08 -12.05 3.19
C VAL A 75 5.40 -10.87 2.28
N VAL A 76 5.37 -11.10 0.98
CA VAL A 76 5.52 -10.06 -0.04
C VAL A 76 4.23 -9.94 -0.84
N ILE A 77 3.66 -8.75 -0.92
CA ILE A 77 2.49 -8.43 -1.76
C ILE A 77 2.91 -7.33 -2.73
N ASP A 78 2.89 -7.62 -4.03
CA ASP A 78 3.44 -6.71 -5.02
C ASP A 78 2.76 -6.89 -6.40
N HIS A 79 2.89 -5.89 -7.26
CA HIS A 79 2.38 -5.91 -8.63
C HIS A 79 3.48 -5.80 -9.71
N HIS A 80 4.74 -5.78 -9.32
CA HIS A 80 5.83 -5.67 -10.28
C HIS A 80 6.15 -7.02 -10.92
N ILE A 81 6.13 -7.09 -12.25
CA ILE A 81 6.52 -8.28 -13.04
C ILE A 81 7.97 -8.71 -12.75
N SER A 82 8.82 -7.77 -12.31
CA SER A 82 10.22 -8.01 -11.97
C SER A 82 10.43 -8.50 -10.54
N ASN A 83 9.37 -8.86 -9.82
CA ASN A 83 9.50 -9.33 -8.44
C ASN A 83 10.33 -10.61 -8.36
N THR A 84 11.29 -10.64 -7.42
CA THR A 84 12.25 -11.75 -7.25
C THR A 84 11.76 -12.85 -6.31
N LEU A 85 10.53 -12.80 -5.83
CA LEU A 85 9.88 -13.80 -4.96
C LEU A 85 10.69 -14.09 -3.68
N TYR A 86 11.15 -13.06 -3.01
CA TYR A 86 12.08 -13.14 -1.88
C TYR A 86 11.42 -13.35 -0.51
N GLY A 87 10.10 -13.37 -0.43
CA GLY A 87 9.37 -13.70 0.78
C GLY A 87 9.22 -15.21 0.99
N SER A 88 8.94 -15.63 2.22
CA SER A 88 8.49 -17.01 2.50
C SER A 88 7.11 -17.30 1.90
N VAL A 89 6.29 -16.25 1.73
CA VAL A 89 5.05 -16.26 0.96
C VAL A 89 5.05 -15.05 0.04
N ASN A 90 4.71 -15.25 -1.24
CA ASN A 90 4.69 -14.17 -2.23
C ASN A 90 3.32 -14.15 -2.93
N TYR A 91 2.63 -13.02 -2.87
CA TYR A 91 1.40 -12.76 -3.60
C TYR A 91 1.66 -11.66 -4.63
N ILE A 92 1.90 -12.06 -5.86
CA ILE A 92 2.29 -11.16 -6.94
C ILE A 92 1.22 -11.19 -8.03
N ASP A 93 0.65 -10.01 -8.35
CA ASP A 93 -0.30 -9.84 -9.47
C ASP A 93 0.19 -8.72 -10.39
N ASP A 94 0.88 -9.09 -11.45
CA ASP A 94 1.43 -8.17 -12.44
C ASP A 94 0.38 -7.52 -13.36
N LYS A 95 -0.89 -7.94 -13.25
CA LYS A 95 -2.03 -7.35 -13.95
C LYS A 95 -2.72 -6.27 -13.13
N ALA A 96 -2.44 -6.20 -11.83
CA ALA A 96 -2.97 -5.14 -10.98
C ALA A 96 -2.32 -3.79 -11.31
N THR A 97 -3.10 -2.73 -11.35
CA THR A 97 -2.61 -1.37 -11.60
C THR A 97 -1.65 -0.89 -10.52
N SER A 98 -1.84 -1.39 -9.29
CA SER A 98 -1.07 -1.01 -8.11
C SER A 98 -1.14 -2.10 -7.04
N CYS A 99 -0.21 -2.08 -6.10
CA CYS A 99 -0.28 -2.93 -4.91
C CYS A 99 -1.56 -2.65 -4.10
N THR A 100 -2.04 -1.40 -4.05
CA THR A 100 -3.29 -1.06 -3.36
C THR A 100 -4.52 -1.69 -4.02
N GLN A 101 -4.52 -1.92 -5.33
CA GLN A 101 -5.58 -2.67 -5.98
C GLN A 101 -5.62 -4.13 -5.50
N ILE A 102 -4.47 -4.76 -5.35
CA ILE A 102 -4.37 -6.12 -4.77
C ILE A 102 -4.94 -6.12 -3.36
N LEU A 103 -4.51 -5.19 -2.52
CA LEU A 103 -4.99 -5.08 -1.13
C LEU A 103 -6.50 -4.86 -1.04
N TYR A 104 -7.07 -4.04 -1.92
CA TYR A 104 -8.51 -3.80 -1.96
C TYR A 104 -9.29 -5.11 -2.17
N TYR A 105 -8.92 -5.92 -3.16
CA TYR A 105 -9.58 -7.20 -3.40
C TYR A 105 -9.34 -8.20 -2.28
N LEU A 106 -8.15 -8.23 -1.70
CA LEU A 106 -7.83 -9.04 -0.54
C LEU A 106 -8.70 -8.67 0.67
N PHE A 107 -8.91 -7.38 0.93
CA PHE A 107 -9.77 -6.91 2.03
C PHE A 107 -11.24 -7.28 1.80
N LYS A 108 -11.70 -7.23 0.54
CA LYS A 108 -13.05 -7.72 0.19
C LYS A 108 -13.19 -9.23 0.42
N ASP A 109 -12.20 -10.02 0.04
CA ASP A 109 -12.20 -11.48 0.25
C ASP A 109 -12.17 -11.82 1.75
N TRP A 110 -11.49 -11.03 2.56
CA TRP A 110 -11.50 -11.17 4.02
C TRP A 110 -12.79 -10.66 4.68
N ASN A 111 -13.67 -10.04 3.91
CA ASN A 111 -14.90 -9.41 4.40
C ASN A 111 -14.66 -8.43 5.54
N VAL A 112 -13.59 -7.65 5.45
CA VAL A 112 -13.28 -6.58 6.40
C VAL A 112 -13.80 -5.24 5.92
N GLU A 113 -14.21 -4.41 6.86
CA GLU A 113 -14.71 -3.07 6.55
C GLU A 113 -13.58 -2.15 6.08
N ILE A 114 -13.82 -1.47 4.95
CA ILE A 114 -12.94 -0.43 4.41
C ILE A 114 -13.57 0.91 4.74
N ASP A 115 -13.04 1.58 5.77
CA ASP A 115 -13.48 2.92 6.12
C ASP A 115 -12.97 3.98 5.12
N LYS A 116 -13.47 5.20 5.24
CA LYS A 116 -13.14 6.29 4.31
C LYS A 116 -11.65 6.59 4.24
N GLU A 117 -10.93 6.53 5.35
CA GLU A 117 -9.50 6.85 5.38
C GLU A 117 -8.66 5.70 4.79
N CYS A 118 -9.06 4.44 5.02
CA CYS A 118 -8.49 3.29 4.32
C CYS A 118 -8.73 3.40 2.80
N ALA A 119 -9.95 3.72 2.38
CA ALA A 119 -10.31 3.93 0.98
C ALA A 119 -9.49 5.04 0.34
N LYS A 120 -9.25 6.15 1.04
CA LYS A 120 -8.40 7.26 0.60
C LYS A 120 -6.94 6.82 0.42
N ALA A 121 -6.40 6.02 1.34
CA ALA A 121 -5.06 5.46 1.22
C ALA A 121 -4.94 4.48 0.03
N LEU A 122 -5.92 3.59 -0.14
CA LEU A 122 -6.00 2.68 -1.29
C LEU A 122 -6.05 3.45 -2.61
N MET A 123 -6.91 4.47 -2.68
CA MET A 123 -7.05 5.29 -3.89
C MET A 123 -5.78 6.08 -4.22
N THR A 124 -5.04 6.51 -3.20
CA THR A 124 -3.74 7.19 -3.38
C THR A 124 -2.74 6.31 -4.13
N GLY A 125 -2.64 5.02 -3.82
CA GLY A 125 -1.78 4.10 -4.56
C GLY A 125 -2.21 3.93 -6.01
N VAL A 126 -3.51 3.76 -6.26
CA VAL A 126 -4.04 3.70 -7.65
C VAL A 126 -3.69 4.96 -8.43
N ILE A 127 -3.92 6.14 -7.85
CA ILE A 127 -3.65 7.43 -8.53
C ILE A 127 -2.17 7.56 -8.88
N THR A 128 -1.26 7.22 -7.96
CA THR A 128 0.19 7.35 -8.21
C THR A 128 0.66 6.40 -9.30
N ASP A 129 0.26 5.13 -9.25
CA ASP A 129 0.78 4.09 -10.12
C ASP A 129 0.12 4.10 -11.52
N SER A 130 -1.10 4.63 -11.60
CA SER A 130 -1.80 4.84 -12.87
C SER A 130 -1.53 6.20 -13.52
N GLY A 131 -0.76 7.07 -12.87
CA GLY A 131 -0.58 8.46 -13.32
C GLY A 131 -1.90 9.23 -13.41
N GLY A 132 -2.82 8.98 -12.48
CA GLY A 132 -4.18 9.53 -12.53
C GLY A 132 -5.04 8.93 -13.64
N PHE A 133 -4.99 7.61 -13.79
CA PHE A 133 -5.70 6.82 -14.79
C PHE A 133 -5.23 7.03 -16.24
N LYS A 134 -4.02 7.51 -16.46
CA LYS A 134 -3.47 7.79 -17.79
C LYS A 134 -2.56 6.71 -18.33
N ASN A 135 -2.04 5.83 -17.46
CA ASN A 135 -1.11 4.78 -17.84
C ASN A 135 -1.86 3.57 -18.43
N ASN A 136 -1.17 2.78 -19.25
CA ASN A 136 -1.72 1.60 -19.92
C ASN A 136 -1.97 0.39 -18.99
N ASN A 137 -1.54 0.46 -17.73
CA ASN A 137 -1.80 -0.55 -16.70
C ASN A 137 -3.22 -0.44 -16.10
N VAL A 138 -3.98 0.61 -16.44
CA VAL A 138 -5.36 0.80 -15.98
C VAL A 138 -6.28 -0.21 -16.67
N ASN A 139 -7.10 -0.89 -15.89
CA ASN A 139 -8.01 -1.92 -16.38
C ASN A 139 -9.40 -1.81 -15.75
N LYS A 140 -10.33 -2.69 -16.15
CA LYS A 140 -11.70 -2.73 -15.64
C LYS A 140 -11.75 -2.73 -14.10
N PHE A 141 -10.89 -3.52 -13.47
CA PHE A 141 -10.90 -3.69 -12.01
C PHE A 141 -10.44 -2.41 -11.29
N THR A 142 -9.57 -1.62 -11.93
CA THR A 142 -9.16 -0.29 -11.44
C THR A 142 -10.35 0.67 -11.36
N TYR A 143 -11.19 0.69 -12.40
CA TYR A 143 -12.39 1.54 -12.43
C TYR A 143 -13.46 1.06 -11.45
N LEU A 144 -13.66 -0.26 -11.31
CA LEU A 144 -14.60 -0.80 -10.32
C LEU A 144 -14.17 -0.44 -8.90
N MET A 145 -12.88 -0.58 -8.58
CA MET A 145 -12.33 -0.15 -7.30
C MET A 145 -12.55 1.36 -7.08
N ALA A 146 -12.26 2.19 -8.08
CA ALA A 146 -12.46 3.64 -7.96
C ALA A 146 -13.94 4.01 -7.72
N ALA A 147 -14.87 3.31 -8.35
CA ALA A 147 -16.30 3.50 -8.10
C ALA A 147 -16.66 3.17 -6.65
N ASP A 148 -16.21 2.03 -6.10
CA ASP A 148 -16.46 1.66 -4.71
C ASP A 148 -15.82 2.70 -3.73
N MET A 149 -14.63 3.22 -4.06
CA MET A 149 -13.98 4.25 -3.23
C MET A 149 -14.78 5.57 -3.24
N ALA A 150 -15.35 5.95 -4.39
CA ALA A 150 -16.23 7.11 -4.49
C ALA A 150 -17.52 6.91 -3.67
N ASP A 151 -18.11 5.73 -3.70
CA ASP A 151 -19.30 5.39 -2.91
C ASP A 151 -19.02 5.46 -1.39
N ILE A 152 -17.83 5.08 -0.95
CA ILE A 152 -17.39 5.24 0.45
C ILE A 152 -17.21 6.74 0.81
N GLY A 153 -17.12 7.62 -0.18
CA GLY A 153 -17.04 9.08 0.01
C GLY A 153 -15.63 9.66 -0.15
N VAL A 154 -14.73 8.99 -0.88
CA VAL A 154 -13.42 9.55 -1.25
C VAL A 154 -13.62 10.61 -2.33
N ASP A 155 -13.18 11.84 -2.09
CA ASP A 155 -13.09 12.89 -3.10
C ASP A 155 -11.86 12.63 -4.00
N ILE A 156 -12.05 11.79 -5.03
CA ILE A 156 -10.99 11.34 -5.93
C ILE A 156 -10.37 12.53 -6.68
N TYR A 157 -11.18 13.53 -7.07
CA TYR A 157 -10.69 14.70 -7.80
C TYR A 157 -9.69 15.52 -6.95
N ASN A 158 -10.07 15.86 -5.73
CA ASN A 158 -9.18 16.62 -4.84
C ASN A 158 -7.98 15.79 -4.37
N LEU A 159 -8.15 14.49 -4.15
CA LEU A 159 -7.05 13.59 -3.81
C LEU A 159 -6.03 13.52 -4.96
N GLN A 160 -6.49 13.38 -6.19
CA GLN A 160 -5.63 13.35 -7.38
C GLN A 160 -4.83 14.64 -7.54
N ARG A 161 -5.45 15.80 -7.33
CA ARG A 161 -4.75 17.09 -7.35
C ARG A 161 -3.64 17.16 -6.31
N LYS A 162 -3.91 16.72 -5.07
CA LYS A 162 -2.91 16.75 -3.99
C LYS A 162 -1.73 15.82 -4.25
N VAL A 163 -2.01 14.63 -4.76
CA VAL A 163 -1.00 13.56 -4.91
C VAL A 163 -0.16 13.72 -6.18
N LEU A 164 -0.73 14.27 -7.26
CA LEU A 164 -0.02 14.42 -8.54
C LEU A 164 0.59 15.81 -8.77
N THR A 165 0.09 16.88 -8.12
CA THR A 165 0.54 18.27 -8.39
C THR A 165 1.73 18.73 -7.54
N MET A 166 2.13 17.99 -6.52
CA MET A 166 3.29 18.33 -5.68
C MET A 166 4.61 17.76 -6.25
N THR A 167 4.79 17.78 -7.57
CA THR A 167 6.06 17.50 -8.22
C THR A 167 6.67 18.82 -8.71
N THR A 168 7.22 19.58 -7.82
CA THR A 168 8.19 20.64 -8.14
C THR A 168 9.35 20.53 -7.18
#